data_51b0b584e3dba4b511966edd91405839
#
_entry.id   51b0b584e3dba4b511966edd91405839
#
_cell.length_a   1.000
_cell.length_b   1.000
_cell.length_c   1.000
_cell.angle_alpha   90.00
_cell.angle_beta   90.00
_cell.angle_gamma   90.00
#
_symmetry.space_group_name_H-M   'P 1'
#
loop_
_entity.id
_entity.type
_entity.pdbx_description
1 polymer ?
#
loop_
_entity_poly.entity_id
_entity_poly.type
_entity_poly.pdbx_seq_one_letter_code
_entity_poly.pdbx_strand_id
1 'polypeptide(L)'
;MKFEIFKFESVTSTNDVAINLIKRKKKESGYVCAKMQTKGRGSYGKKWISKNGNLFGSIFFPLKNNYPSFNEFSIINLVIISDIIKHFCKKKKLSFKWPNDVFVNGKKICGILQELITLDSNKYLIVGIGVNVVSHPNIIAKHKATNILIETKKKTTNKKNN
;
A
#
# COMPACT_ATOMS: atom_id res chain seq x y z
N MET A 1 19.24 11.27 3.02
CA MET A 1 17.98 11.40 3.81
C MET A 1 17.93 10.23 4.78
N LYS A 2 17.75 10.44 6.08
CA LYS A 2 17.66 9.37 7.07
C LYS A 2 16.17 9.11 7.34
N PHE A 3 15.67 7.91 6.99
CA PHE A 3 14.31 7.53 7.30
C PHE A 3 14.20 6.97 8.70
N GLU A 4 13.29 7.54 9.49
CA GLU A 4 12.92 7.02 10.80
C GLU A 4 11.73 6.05 10.66
N ILE A 5 11.74 4.93 11.39
CA ILE A 5 10.67 3.93 11.33
C ILE A 5 9.79 4.03 12.57
N PHE A 6 8.49 4.25 12.35
CA PHE A 6 7.46 4.36 13.39
C PHE A 6 6.55 3.13 13.32
N LYS A 7 6.60 2.26 14.34
CA LYS A 7 5.84 1.01 14.40
C LYS A 7 4.70 1.12 15.41
N PHE A 8 3.52 0.64 15.02
CA PHE A 8 2.31 0.68 15.86
C PHE A 8 1.57 -0.66 15.81
N GLU A 9 0.93 -1.04 16.90
CA GLU A 9 0.01 -2.18 16.94
C GLU A 9 -1.29 -1.83 16.19
N SER A 10 -1.85 -0.67 16.46
CA SER A 10 -3.07 -0.18 15.82
C SER A 10 -3.05 1.33 15.66
N VAL A 11 -3.58 1.82 14.56
CA VAL A 11 -3.75 3.25 14.27
C VAL A 11 -5.10 3.49 13.58
N THR A 12 -5.52 4.75 13.48
CA THR A 12 -6.67 5.10 12.62
C THR A 12 -6.34 4.86 11.16
N SER A 13 -5.24 5.45 10.68
CA SER A 13 -4.68 5.29 9.34
C SER A 13 -3.19 5.61 9.39
N THR A 14 -2.35 4.84 8.69
CA THR A 14 -0.92 5.12 8.62
C THR A 14 -0.62 6.44 7.92
N ASN A 15 -1.43 6.85 6.93
CA ASN A 15 -1.32 8.17 6.31
C ASN A 15 -1.65 9.29 7.30
N ASP A 16 -2.69 9.14 8.13
CA ASP A 16 -3.05 10.16 9.14
C ASP A 16 -1.95 10.30 10.20
N VAL A 17 -1.31 9.20 10.59
CA VAL A 17 -0.14 9.23 11.48
C VAL A 17 1.02 9.97 10.81
N ALA A 18 1.33 9.68 9.55
CA ALA A 18 2.37 10.39 8.80
C ALA A 18 2.09 11.89 8.73
N ILE A 19 0.85 12.30 8.43
CA ILE A 19 0.42 13.71 8.45
C ILE A 19 0.67 14.36 9.81
N ASN A 20 0.32 13.66 10.90
CA ASN A 20 0.54 14.16 12.25
C ASN A 20 2.02 14.29 12.62
N LEU A 21 2.86 13.33 12.18
CA LEU A 21 4.31 13.39 12.37
C LEU A 21 4.91 14.60 11.67
N ILE A 22 4.50 14.90 10.45
CA ILE A 22 4.93 16.09 9.72
C ILE A 22 4.45 17.36 10.43
N LYS A 23 3.13 17.49 10.65
CA LYS A 23 2.52 18.75 11.13
C LYS A 23 2.86 19.06 12.58
N ARG A 24 2.79 18.07 13.47
CA ARG A 24 2.91 18.28 14.93
C ARG A 24 4.29 17.94 15.48
N LYS A 25 4.96 16.94 14.93
CA LYS A 25 6.27 16.48 15.42
C LYS A 25 7.43 16.99 14.57
N LYS A 26 7.14 17.78 13.52
CA LYS A 26 8.12 18.37 12.61
C LYS A 26 9.10 17.32 12.03
N LYS A 27 8.62 16.09 11.82
CA LYS A 27 9.42 15.05 11.17
C LYS A 27 9.44 15.28 9.66
N GLU A 28 10.63 15.30 9.07
CA GLU A 28 10.79 15.56 7.64
C GLU A 28 10.54 14.33 6.78
N SER A 29 10.96 13.15 7.24
CA SER A 29 10.82 11.92 6.48
C SER A 29 10.76 10.70 7.38
N GLY A 30 10.08 9.65 6.93
CA GLY A 30 10.01 8.40 7.66
C GLY A 30 9.07 7.38 7.04
N TYR A 31 8.98 6.25 7.72
CA TYR A 31 8.08 5.15 7.40
C TYR A 31 7.22 4.81 8.62
N VAL A 32 5.92 4.95 8.46
CA VAL A 32 4.92 4.53 9.46
C VAL A 32 4.42 3.15 9.06
N CYS A 33 4.40 2.19 9.98
CA CYS A 33 3.74 0.90 9.77
C CYS A 33 2.89 0.51 10.97
N ALA A 34 1.81 -0.21 10.72
CA ALA A 34 0.89 -0.68 11.74
C ALA A 34 0.42 -2.10 11.44
N LYS A 35 0.14 -2.90 12.49
CA LYS A 35 -0.46 -4.23 12.31
C LYS A 35 -1.93 -4.15 11.92
N MET A 36 -2.62 -3.07 12.30
CA MET A 36 -4.04 -2.86 12.03
C MET A 36 -4.36 -1.38 11.84
N GLN A 37 -5.36 -1.10 10.99
CA GLN A 37 -5.95 0.24 10.88
C GLN A 37 -7.45 0.18 11.20
N THR A 38 -7.93 1.06 12.07
CA THR A 38 -9.37 1.11 12.45
C THR A 38 -10.21 1.92 11.45
N LYS A 39 -9.58 2.88 10.77
CA LYS A 39 -10.19 3.74 9.75
C LYS A 39 -9.30 3.82 8.51
N GLY A 40 -8.83 2.66 8.00
CA GLY A 40 -8.01 2.61 6.79
C GLY A 40 -8.68 3.30 5.61
N ARG A 41 -7.93 4.16 4.90
CA ARG A 41 -8.43 4.96 3.79
C ARG A 41 -7.93 4.43 2.45
N GLY A 42 -8.80 4.47 1.46
CA GLY A 42 -8.50 4.26 0.05
C GLY A 42 -8.82 5.51 -0.76
N SER A 43 -8.60 5.46 -2.07
CA SER A 43 -8.89 6.56 -2.99
C SER A 43 -10.39 6.87 -3.04
N TYR A 44 -10.72 8.14 -3.33
CA TYR A 44 -12.11 8.60 -3.51
C TYR A 44 -13.02 8.30 -2.33
N GLY A 45 -12.53 8.48 -1.10
CA GLY A 45 -13.30 8.26 0.12
C GLY A 45 -13.62 6.80 0.45
N LYS A 46 -13.11 5.84 -0.31
CA LYS A 46 -13.30 4.40 -0.04
C LYS A 46 -12.55 3.98 1.21
N LYS A 47 -13.10 3.00 1.92
CA LYS A 47 -12.41 2.37 3.06
C LYS A 47 -11.42 1.31 2.57
N TRP A 48 -10.27 1.23 3.23
CA TRP A 48 -9.34 0.11 3.10
C TRP A 48 -9.49 -0.80 4.32
N ILE A 49 -9.95 -2.03 4.11
CA ILE A 49 -10.14 -3.00 5.19
C ILE A 49 -8.78 -3.53 5.63
N SER A 50 -8.45 -3.29 6.90
CA SER A 50 -7.13 -3.55 7.44
C SER A 50 -7.17 -4.60 8.53
N LYS A 51 -7.02 -5.87 8.13
CA LYS A 51 -6.94 -7.01 9.06
C LYS A 51 -5.49 -7.35 9.38
N ASN A 52 -5.24 -7.77 10.63
CA ASN A 52 -3.92 -8.21 11.07
C ASN A 52 -3.32 -9.27 10.14
N GLY A 53 -1.99 -9.27 10.02
CA GLY A 53 -1.24 -10.15 9.12
C GLY A 53 -1.06 -9.60 7.69
N ASN A 54 -1.70 -8.48 7.36
CA ASN A 54 -1.48 -7.75 6.11
C ASN A 54 -0.48 -6.60 6.32
N LEU A 55 0.01 -6.00 5.24
CA LEU A 55 0.92 -4.87 5.30
C LEU A 55 0.15 -3.56 5.15
N PHE A 56 0.35 -2.67 6.12
CA PHE A 56 -0.12 -1.29 6.08
C PHE A 56 1.03 -0.38 6.45
N GLY A 57 1.42 0.47 5.53
CA GLY A 57 2.50 1.41 5.77
C GLY A 57 2.36 2.67 4.96
N SER A 58 2.99 3.75 5.43
CA SER A 58 3.04 5.04 4.74
C SER A 58 4.46 5.58 4.79
N ILE A 59 5.04 5.82 3.63
CA ILE A 59 6.30 6.55 3.48
C ILE A 59 5.94 8.03 3.35
N PHE A 60 6.71 8.91 4.00
CA PHE A 60 6.55 10.36 3.83
C PHE A 60 7.90 11.05 3.72
N PHE A 61 7.97 12.08 2.89
CA PHE A 61 9.19 12.87 2.65
C PHE A 61 8.86 14.23 2.01
N PRO A 62 9.75 15.23 2.12
CA PRO A 62 9.59 16.51 1.44
C PRO A 62 9.75 16.33 -0.06
N LEU A 63 8.83 16.89 -0.83
CA LEU A 63 8.85 16.89 -2.30
C LEU A 63 9.63 18.10 -2.78
N LYS A 64 10.86 17.87 -3.26
CA LYS A 64 11.75 18.91 -3.79
C LYS A 64 11.41 19.27 -5.24
N ASN A 65 11.78 20.48 -5.67
CA ASN A 65 11.48 20.96 -7.03
C ASN A 65 12.12 20.12 -8.17
N ASN A 66 13.25 19.45 -7.88
CA ASN A 66 13.92 18.56 -8.82
C ASN A 66 13.44 17.10 -8.77
N TYR A 67 12.40 16.81 -7.99
CA TYR A 67 11.80 15.50 -7.92
C TYR A 67 10.71 15.35 -9.00
N PRO A 68 10.33 14.11 -9.35
CA PRO A 68 9.16 13.87 -10.18
C PRO A 68 7.91 14.54 -9.61
N SER A 69 6.99 14.92 -10.49
CA SER A 69 5.70 15.48 -10.10
C SER A 69 4.84 14.47 -9.31
N PHE A 70 3.81 14.97 -8.65
CA PHE A 70 2.85 14.12 -7.94
C PHE A 70 2.27 13.00 -8.83
N ASN A 71 1.95 13.32 -10.09
CA ASN A 71 1.39 12.34 -11.03
C ASN A 71 2.42 11.30 -11.48
N GLU A 72 3.66 11.72 -11.73
CA GLU A 72 4.75 10.81 -12.07
C GLU A 72 5.06 9.86 -10.91
N PHE A 73 5.02 10.34 -9.66
CA PHE A 73 5.15 9.45 -8.50
C PHE A 73 4.06 8.37 -8.44
N SER A 74 2.86 8.61 -8.98
CA SER A 74 1.82 7.56 -9.04
C SER A 74 2.27 6.38 -9.91
N ILE A 75 2.93 6.67 -11.04
CA ILE A 75 3.47 5.63 -11.94
C ILE A 75 4.66 4.94 -11.28
N ILE A 76 5.60 5.71 -10.74
CA ILE A 76 6.81 5.18 -10.08
C ILE A 76 6.43 4.23 -8.94
N ASN A 77 5.50 4.65 -8.08
CA ASN A 77 5.04 3.83 -6.96
C ASN A 77 4.37 2.53 -7.43
N LEU A 78 3.54 2.58 -8.49
CA LEU A 78 2.94 1.38 -9.06
C LEU A 78 3.99 0.41 -9.59
N VAL A 79 5.00 0.90 -10.31
CA VAL A 79 6.07 0.06 -10.86
C VAL A 79 6.87 -0.59 -9.73
N ILE A 80 7.36 0.20 -8.76
CA ILE A 80 8.17 -0.32 -7.64
C ILE A 80 7.39 -1.37 -6.84
N ILE A 81 6.15 -1.07 -6.46
CA ILE A 81 5.34 -1.99 -5.66
C ILE A 81 4.97 -3.24 -6.46
N SER A 82 4.71 -3.10 -7.77
CA SER A 82 4.44 -4.24 -8.64
C SER A 82 5.64 -5.17 -8.73
N ASP A 83 6.85 -4.64 -8.86
CA ASP A 83 8.08 -5.45 -8.90
C ASP A 83 8.32 -6.20 -7.57
N ILE A 84 8.07 -5.55 -6.44
CA ILE A 84 8.13 -6.20 -5.13
C ILE A 84 7.12 -7.36 -5.06
N ILE A 85 5.86 -7.15 -5.45
CA ILE A 85 4.83 -8.18 -5.44
C ILE A 85 5.18 -9.31 -6.42
N LYS A 86 5.73 -8.99 -7.59
CA LYS A 86 6.20 -9.95 -8.59
C LYS A 86 7.26 -10.88 -8.02
N HIS A 87 8.14 -10.39 -7.16
CA HIS A 87 9.15 -11.22 -6.50
C HIS A 87 8.52 -12.35 -5.69
N PHE A 88 7.39 -12.11 -5.02
CA PHE A 88 6.66 -13.15 -4.30
C PHE A 88 5.79 -14.00 -5.21
N CYS A 89 5.17 -13.42 -6.23
CA CYS A 89 4.20 -14.05 -7.15
C CYS A 89 4.81 -14.38 -8.52
N LYS A 90 6.04 -14.93 -8.57
CA LYS A 90 6.90 -15.07 -9.77
C LYS A 90 6.22 -15.68 -11.01
N LYS A 91 5.29 -16.64 -10.84
CA LYS A 91 4.62 -17.36 -11.94
C LYS A 91 3.20 -16.86 -12.21
N LYS A 92 2.84 -15.67 -11.74
CA LYS A 92 1.49 -15.14 -11.84
C LYS A 92 1.45 -13.93 -12.77
N LYS A 93 0.32 -13.75 -13.47
CA LYS A 93 0.10 -12.58 -14.30
C LYS A 93 -0.14 -11.36 -13.41
N LEU A 94 0.82 -10.44 -13.39
CA LEU A 94 0.66 -9.13 -12.76
C LEU A 94 0.06 -8.14 -13.77
N SER A 95 -0.79 -7.27 -13.25
CA SER A 95 -1.27 -6.10 -13.96
C SER A 95 -1.54 -4.99 -12.94
N PHE A 96 -1.59 -3.77 -13.39
CA PHE A 96 -1.96 -2.64 -12.55
C PHE A 96 -3.09 -1.85 -13.20
N LYS A 97 -3.90 -1.24 -12.37
CA LYS A 97 -4.91 -0.28 -12.78
C LYS A 97 -4.50 1.09 -12.25
N TRP A 98 -4.06 1.93 -13.18
CA TRP A 98 -3.72 3.31 -12.85
C TRP A 98 -4.90 4.01 -12.18
N PRO A 99 -4.68 4.90 -11.19
CA PRO A 99 -3.35 5.33 -10.72
C PRO A 99 -2.79 4.52 -9.54
N ASN A 100 -3.49 3.53 -8.97
CA ASN A 100 -3.20 3.15 -7.60
C ASN A 100 -3.45 1.67 -7.21
N ASP A 101 -3.77 0.80 -8.15
CA ASP A 101 -4.14 -0.58 -7.81
C ASP A 101 -3.25 -1.61 -8.52
N VAL A 102 -2.75 -2.60 -7.77
CA VAL A 102 -2.00 -3.75 -8.31
C VAL A 102 -2.86 -5.00 -8.25
N PHE A 103 -2.81 -5.79 -9.31
CA PHE A 103 -3.58 -7.01 -9.50
C PHE A 103 -2.68 -8.20 -9.77
N VAL A 104 -3.09 -9.36 -9.26
CA VAL A 104 -2.53 -10.67 -9.58
C VAL A 104 -3.66 -11.56 -10.10
N ASN A 105 -3.48 -12.12 -11.31
CA ASN A 105 -4.50 -12.93 -12.00
C ASN A 105 -5.88 -12.23 -12.06
N GLY A 106 -5.89 -10.93 -12.33
CA GLY A 106 -7.11 -10.11 -12.42
C GLY A 106 -7.80 -9.80 -11.09
N LYS A 107 -7.17 -10.12 -9.94
CA LYS A 107 -7.70 -9.86 -8.60
C LYS A 107 -6.82 -8.84 -7.88
N LYS A 108 -7.44 -7.88 -7.20
CA LYS A 108 -6.72 -6.82 -6.49
C LYS A 108 -5.95 -7.38 -5.28
N ILE A 109 -4.66 -7.10 -5.22
CA ILE A 109 -3.77 -7.52 -4.12
C ILE A 109 -3.22 -6.34 -3.32
N CYS A 110 -3.07 -5.18 -3.96
CA CYS A 110 -2.51 -3.99 -3.33
C CYS A 110 -3.27 -2.74 -3.76
N GLY A 111 -3.36 -1.77 -2.86
CA GLY A 111 -3.80 -0.41 -3.12
C GLY A 111 -2.77 0.60 -2.61
N ILE A 112 -2.57 1.68 -3.36
CA ILE A 112 -1.68 2.78 -3.02
C ILE A 112 -2.53 4.03 -2.83
N LEU A 113 -2.34 4.76 -1.73
CA LEU A 113 -2.98 6.04 -1.46
C LEU A 113 -1.93 7.13 -1.34
N GLN A 114 -1.78 7.91 -2.40
CA GLN A 114 -0.84 9.01 -2.45
C GLN A 114 -1.53 10.31 -2.05
N GLU A 115 -0.93 11.07 -1.14
CA GLU A 115 -1.44 12.35 -0.66
C GLU A 115 -0.33 13.40 -0.65
N LEU A 116 -0.70 14.64 -0.90
CA LEU A 116 0.18 15.80 -0.84
C LEU A 116 -0.32 16.74 0.25
N ILE A 117 0.56 17.16 1.15
CA ILE A 117 0.27 18.21 2.12
C ILE A 117 1.30 19.33 2.03
N THR A 118 0.90 20.53 2.40
CA THR A 118 1.80 21.69 2.51
C THR A 118 1.91 22.10 3.97
N LEU A 119 3.14 22.32 4.44
CA LEU A 119 3.46 22.85 5.74
C LEU A 119 4.61 23.86 5.61
N ASP A 120 4.41 25.09 6.09
CA ASP A 120 5.44 26.15 6.07
C ASP A 120 6.10 26.28 4.67
N SER A 121 5.27 26.38 3.61
CA SER A 121 5.69 26.43 2.19
C SER A 121 6.35 25.17 1.63
N ASN A 122 6.65 24.17 2.44
CA ASN A 122 7.20 22.89 2.01
C ASN A 122 6.09 21.91 1.64
N LYS A 123 6.22 21.25 0.50
CA LYS A 123 5.32 20.18 0.08
C LYS A 123 5.87 18.84 0.57
N TYR A 124 5.00 17.99 1.10
CA TYR A 124 5.33 16.63 1.53
C TYR A 124 4.48 15.64 0.78
N LEU A 125 5.15 14.64 0.21
CA LEU A 125 4.48 13.48 -0.38
C LEU A 125 4.32 12.40 0.68
N ILE A 126 3.10 11.84 0.77
CA ILE A 126 2.78 10.69 1.61
C ILE A 126 2.29 9.58 0.70
N VAL A 127 2.91 8.42 0.78
CA VAL A 127 2.58 7.24 -0.04
C VAL A 127 2.13 6.12 0.90
N GLY A 128 0.83 5.97 1.05
CA GLY A 128 0.21 4.87 1.78
C GLY A 128 0.13 3.61 0.91
N ILE A 129 0.54 2.48 1.48
CA ILE A 129 0.61 1.19 0.80
C ILE A 129 -0.13 0.16 1.65
N GLY A 130 -1.17 -0.44 1.08
CA GLY A 130 -1.88 -1.56 1.65
C GLY A 130 -1.70 -2.82 0.79
N VAL A 131 -1.11 -3.89 1.36
CA VAL A 131 -0.95 -5.16 0.65
C VAL A 131 -1.69 -6.26 1.39
N ASN A 132 -2.52 -6.99 0.67
CA ASN A 132 -3.14 -8.20 1.16
C ASN A 132 -2.09 -9.33 1.19
N VAL A 133 -1.60 -9.68 2.37
CA VAL A 133 -0.57 -10.70 2.55
C VAL A 133 -1.19 -12.05 2.90
N VAL A 134 -1.94 -12.12 4.01
CA VAL A 134 -2.53 -13.37 4.50
C VAL A 134 -4.04 -13.43 4.32
N SER A 135 -4.69 -12.27 4.19
CA SER A 135 -6.15 -12.18 4.05
C SER A 135 -6.54 -11.07 3.07
N HIS A 136 -7.77 -11.13 2.58
CA HIS A 136 -8.37 -10.10 1.75
C HIS A 136 -9.86 -9.95 2.09
N PRO A 137 -10.49 -8.82 1.77
CA PRO A 137 -11.92 -8.66 2.00
C PRO A 137 -12.75 -9.48 1.03
N ASN A 138 -13.80 -10.17 1.56
CA ASN A 138 -14.84 -10.83 0.77
C ASN A 138 -15.96 -9.84 0.42
N ILE A 139 -15.63 -8.76 -0.26
CA ILE A 139 -16.63 -7.75 -0.65
C ILE A 139 -17.05 -8.03 -2.08
N ILE A 140 -18.36 -7.97 -2.34
CA ILE A 140 -18.93 -7.90 -3.69
C ILE A 140 -18.59 -6.49 -4.23
N ALA A 141 -17.40 -6.36 -4.80
CA ALA A 141 -16.91 -5.15 -5.40
C ALA A 141 -16.71 -5.37 -6.91
N LYS A 142 -16.58 -4.29 -7.67
CA LYS A 142 -16.29 -4.34 -9.11
C LYS A 142 -15.10 -5.25 -9.47
N HIS A 143 -14.18 -5.46 -8.54
CA HIS A 143 -13.02 -6.36 -8.70
C HIS A 143 -12.90 -7.28 -7.50
N LYS A 144 -12.70 -8.57 -7.77
CA LYS A 144 -12.36 -9.56 -6.73
C LYS A 144 -11.01 -9.19 -6.11
N ALA A 145 -10.84 -9.52 -4.82
CA ALA A 145 -9.56 -9.37 -4.13
C ALA A 145 -8.85 -10.73 -4.00
N THR A 146 -7.53 -10.66 -3.77
CA THR A 146 -6.68 -11.82 -3.45
C THR A 146 -5.61 -11.43 -2.46
N ASN A 147 -4.79 -12.37 -2.01
CA ASN A 147 -3.65 -12.14 -1.12
C ASN A 147 -2.44 -12.98 -1.54
N ILE A 148 -1.25 -12.61 -1.06
CA ILE A 148 0.00 -13.30 -1.39
C ILE A 148 -0.07 -14.77 -0.99
N LEU A 149 -0.58 -15.09 0.19
CA LEU A 149 -0.63 -16.46 0.69
C LEU A 149 -1.40 -17.40 -0.25
N ILE A 150 -2.57 -16.98 -0.78
CA ILE A 150 -3.36 -17.75 -1.73
C ILE A 150 -2.64 -17.88 -3.06
N GLU A 151 -2.07 -16.79 -3.57
CA GLU A 151 -1.43 -16.78 -4.88
C GLU A 151 -0.10 -17.56 -4.90
N THR A 152 0.53 -17.77 -3.74
CA THR A 152 1.80 -18.51 -3.63
C THR A 152 1.64 -19.99 -3.26
N LYS A 153 0.49 -20.39 -2.71
CA LYS A 153 0.23 -21.82 -2.43
C LYS A 153 0.28 -22.60 -3.73
N LYS A 154 1.16 -23.62 -3.80
CA LYS A 154 1.15 -24.62 -4.86
C LYS A 154 -0.21 -25.32 -4.80
N LYS A 155 -0.95 -25.40 -5.93
CA LYS A 155 -2.08 -26.31 -6.06
C LYS A 155 -1.54 -27.71 -5.83
N THR A 156 -1.85 -28.33 -4.71
CA THR A 156 -1.73 -29.79 -4.56
C THR A 156 -2.74 -30.37 -5.54
N THR A 157 -2.27 -30.85 -6.68
CA THR A 157 -3.04 -31.72 -7.56
C THR A 157 -3.25 -33.02 -6.78
N ASN A 158 -4.41 -33.19 -6.16
CA ASN A 158 -4.87 -34.51 -5.78
C ASN A 158 -4.97 -35.34 -7.08
N LYS A 159 -3.92 -36.06 -7.43
CA LYS A 159 -4.06 -37.23 -8.28
C LYS A 159 -4.92 -38.22 -7.48
N LYS A 160 -6.21 -38.26 -7.73
CA LYS A 160 -7.00 -39.43 -7.44
C LYS A 160 -6.45 -40.52 -8.37
N ASN A 161 -5.69 -41.44 -7.80
CA ASN A 161 -5.41 -42.71 -8.44
C ASN A 161 -6.75 -43.47 -8.53
N ASN A 162 -7.22 -43.64 -9.75
CA ASN A 162 -8.15 -44.74 -10.06
C ASN A 162 -7.34 -46.01 -10.25
#